data_08b7717d3473b1b139c75d807065530f
#
_entry.id   08b7717d3473b1b139c75d807065530f
#
_cell.length_a   1.000
_cell.length_b   1.000
_cell.length_c   1.000
_cell.angle_alpha   90.00
_cell.angle_beta   90.00
_cell.angle_gamma   90.00
#
_symmetry.space_group_name_H-M   'P 1'
#
loop_
_entity.id
_entity.type
_entity.pdbx_description
1 polymer ?
#
loop_
_entity_poly.entity_id
_entity_poly.type
_entity_poly.pdbx_seq_one_letter_code
_entity_poly.pdbx_strand_id
1 'polypeptide(L)'
;MRETWRRIAAIVMGCMLFTGCGVTAEVDDYATNQGSYAKQSDSGEAQTDSQTEESTASTGIPKDQIKVGVLHLSDPADGSGYTYTHDLGIQGMQQNLGLSNEQIIRKNNVDDSDEAATKQAIQECIDEGCNIIFTTSWGYMQATADMAEQYPDV
;
A
#
# COMPACT_ATOMS: atom_id res chain seq x y z
N MET A 1 45.05 33.73 -33.62
CA MET A 1 45.47 32.64 -34.51
C MET A 1 44.44 31.56 -34.31
N ARG A 2 43.39 31.51 -35.12
CA ARG A 2 43.36 30.69 -36.34
C ARG A 2 43.39 29.22 -35.95
N GLU A 3 42.53 28.33 -36.32
CA GLU A 3 41.46 28.19 -37.32
C GLU A 3 40.80 26.83 -37.11
N THR A 4 39.48 26.77 -37.17
CA THR A 4 38.68 26.02 -38.15
C THR A 4 39.12 24.60 -38.52
N TRP A 5 38.16 23.70 -38.53
CA TRP A 5 37.80 22.71 -39.56
C TRP A 5 36.63 21.91 -39.02
N ARG A 6 35.41 22.12 -39.35
CA ARG A 6 34.57 21.93 -40.55
C ARG A 6 34.91 20.66 -41.35
N ARG A 7 33.87 19.93 -41.53
CA ARG A 7 33.54 18.92 -42.56
C ARG A 7 33.57 17.48 -42.03
N ILE A 8 32.72 16.55 -42.42
CA ILE A 8 31.68 16.44 -43.44
C ILE A 8 30.83 15.21 -43.11
N ALA A 9 29.59 15.30 -43.37
CA ALA A 9 28.58 14.29 -43.56
C ALA A 9 29.01 13.07 -44.40
N ALA A 10 28.51 11.90 -44.07
CA ALA A 10 28.16 10.90 -45.07
C ALA A 10 27.04 9.99 -44.53
N ILE A 11 25.98 10.08 -45.13
CA ILE A 11 24.81 9.23 -45.27
C ILE A 11 25.25 7.81 -45.61
N VAL A 12 24.77 6.83 -44.84
CA VAL A 12 24.51 5.50 -45.42
C VAL A 12 23.15 5.02 -44.91
N MET A 13 22.25 5.10 -45.82
CA MET A 13 20.92 4.55 -45.79
C MET A 13 21.05 3.05 -46.02
N GLY A 14 20.80 2.27 -44.98
CA GLY A 14 20.76 0.82 -45.03
C GLY A 14 19.42 0.34 -44.50
N CYS A 15 18.43 0.20 -45.40
CA CYS A 15 17.21 -0.58 -45.13
C CYS A 15 17.61 -2.03 -44.87
N MET A 16 17.46 -2.50 -43.68
CA MET A 16 17.31 -3.93 -43.41
C MET A 16 15.91 -4.17 -42.87
N LEU A 17 15.10 -4.72 -43.73
CA LEU A 17 13.83 -5.36 -43.39
C LEU A 17 14.16 -6.63 -42.63
N PHE A 18 14.04 -6.57 -41.31
CA PHE A 18 13.90 -7.75 -40.46
C PHE A 18 12.42 -7.97 -40.21
N THR A 19 11.82 -8.85 -40.96
CA THR A 19 10.63 -9.58 -40.56
C THR A 19 11.03 -10.50 -39.42
N GLY A 20 10.90 -10.02 -38.18
CA GLY A 20 11.06 -10.79 -36.96
C GLY A 20 9.68 -10.94 -36.32
N CYS A 21 9.26 -12.17 -36.12
CA CYS A 21 8.09 -12.56 -35.35
C CYS A 21 7.89 -11.69 -34.12
N GLY A 22 6.74 -11.05 -34.05
CA GLY A 22 6.31 -10.34 -32.86
C GLY A 22 6.06 -11.34 -31.72
N VAL A 23 6.94 -11.35 -30.78
CA VAL A 23 6.57 -11.70 -29.40
C VAL A 23 6.17 -10.37 -28.78
N THR A 24 4.90 -10.05 -28.85
CA THR A 24 4.31 -9.06 -27.97
C THR A 24 4.38 -9.66 -26.59
N ALA A 25 5.36 -9.24 -25.77
CA ALA A 25 5.23 -9.38 -24.34
C ALA A 25 4.01 -8.54 -23.96
N GLU A 26 2.90 -9.19 -23.74
CA GLU A 26 1.80 -8.61 -23.01
C GLU A 26 2.37 -8.24 -21.64
N VAL A 27 2.53 -6.94 -21.42
CA VAL A 27 2.69 -6.40 -20.08
C VAL A 27 1.32 -6.60 -19.46
N ASP A 28 1.14 -7.72 -18.76
CA ASP A 28 -0.05 -7.96 -17.99
C ASP A 28 -0.27 -6.77 -17.08
N ASP A 29 -1.31 -6.05 -17.38
CA ASP A 29 -1.83 -4.91 -16.65
C ASP A 29 -2.21 -5.36 -15.24
N TYR A 30 -1.28 -5.23 -14.28
CA TYR A 30 -1.51 -5.51 -12.88
C TYR A 30 -2.57 -4.59 -12.25
N ALA A 31 -3.08 -3.64 -13.02
CA ALA A 31 -4.07 -2.68 -12.56
C ALA A 31 -5.52 -3.15 -12.67
N THR A 32 -5.83 -4.30 -13.27
CA THR A 32 -7.22 -4.75 -13.48
C THR A 32 -7.68 -5.90 -12.60
N ASN A 33 -6.91 -6.30 -11.59
CA ASN A 33 -7.41 -7.26 -10.61
C ASN A 33 -8.01 -6.59 -9.36
N GLN A 34 -8.70 -5.49 -9.57
CA GLN A 34 -9.62 -4.94 -8.58
C GLN A 34 -10.99 -5.59 -8.74
N GLY A 35 -11.31 -6.51 -7.86
CA GLY A 35 -12.70 -6.76 -7.52
C GLY A 35 -13.38 -7.96 -8.14
N SER A 36 -12.98 -9.15 -7.79
CA SER A 36 -13.86 -10.31 -7.87
C SER A 36 -13.97 -11.08 -6.55
N TYR A 37 -13.90 -10.37 -5.44
CA TYR A 37 -14.34 -10.90 -4.15
C TYR A 37 -15.71 -10.31 -3.82
N ALA A 38 -16.77 -10.95 -4.23
CA ALA A 38 -18.15 -10.76 -3.86
C ALA A 38 -19.06 -10.51 -5.05
N LYS A 39 -19.42 -11.59 -5.74
CA LYS A 39 -20.80 -11.72 -6.21
C LYS A 39 -21.11 -13.20 -6.41
N GLN A 40 -21.40 -13.85 -5.32
CA GLN A 40 -22.25 -15.03 -5.34
C GLN A 40 -23.67 -14.52 -5.07
N SER A 41 -24.35 -14.18 -6.17
CA SER A 41 -25.78 -13.91 -6.11
C SER A 41 -26.50 -15.23 -6.22
N ASP A 42 -27.04 -15.71 -5.11
CA ASP A 42 -28.09 -16.72 -5.11
C ASP A 42 -29.40 -16.03 -5.40
N SER A 43 -30.11 -16.54 -6.40
CA SER A 43 -31.43 -16.09 -6.80
C SER A 43 -32.48 -16.77 -5.92
N GLY A 44 -33.06 -16.02 -5.01
CA GLY A 44 -34.19 -16.45 -4.19
C GLY A 44 -35.22 -15.35 -4.11
N GLU A 45 -36.44 -15.72 -4.39
CA GLU A 45 -37.64 -14.94 -4.63
C GLU A 45 -38.03 -13.92 -3.54
N ALA A 46 -38.69 -12.88 -4.01
CA ALA A 46 -39.29 -11.79 -3.23
C ALA A 46 -40.28 -12.27 -2.17
N GLN A 47 -40.07 -11.86 -0.92
CA GLN A 47 -41.14 -11.63 0.03
C GLN A 47 -40.98 -10.25 0.65
N THR A 48 -41.96 -9.42 0.32
CA THR A 48 -42.17 -8.11 0.93
C THR A 48 -42.63 -8.33 2.37
N ASP A 49 -41.77 -8.01 3.31
CA ASP A 49 -42.22 -7.81 4.68
C ASP A 49 -41.61 -6.52 5.22
N SER A 50 -42.52 -5.58 5.53
CA SER A 50 -42.20 -4.31 6.15
C SER A 50 -41.71 -4.55 7.56
N GLN A 51 -40.42 -4.61 7.78
CA GLN A 51 -39.86 -4.52 9.13
C GLN A 51 -39.09 -3.22 9.26
N THR A 52 -39.55 -2.46 10.24
CA THR A 52 -38.91 -1.30 10.84
C THR A 52 -37.38 -1.54 10.94
N GLU A 53 -36.60 -0.77 10.21
CA GLU A 53 -35.14 -0.75 10.37
C GLU A 53 -34.79 -0.19 11.77
N GLU A 54 -34.64 -1.11 12.72
CA GLU A 54 -33.92 -0.83 13.94
C GLU A 54 -32.47 -0.66 13.52
N SER A 55 -32.03 0.60 13.44
CA SER A 55 -30.67 0.99 13.20
C SER A 55 -29.79 0.35 14.28
N THR A 56 -29.23 -0.83 13.99
CA THR A 56 -28.10 -1.36 14.75
C THR A 56 -26.96 -0.38 14.54
N ALA A 57 -26.73 0.45 15.55
CA ALA A 57 -25.58 1.35 15.58
C ALA A 57 -24.33 0.54 15.24
N SER A 58 -23.66 0.87 14.15
CA SER A 58 -22.37 0.31 13.79
C SER A 58 -21.42 0.55 14.96
N THR A 59 -20.94 -0.54 15.59
CA THR A 59 -19.98 -0.47 16.70
C THR A 59 -18.57 -0.19 16.21
N GLY A 60 -18.38 0.12 14.92
CA GLY A 60 -17.10 0.44 14.32
C GLY A 60 -16.63 1.85 14.64
N ILE A 61 -15.32 2.09 14.45
CA ILE A 61 -14.73 3.40 14.61
C ILE A 61 -15.18 4.32 13.46
N PRO A 62 -15.73 5.51 13.73
CA PRO A 62 -16.09 6.48 12.70
C PRO A 62 -14.87 6.84 11.84
N LYS A 63 -15.09 7.03 10.54
CA LYS A 63 -14.01 7.28 9.56
C LYS A 63 -13.09 8.44 9.95
N ASP A 64 -13.65 9.51 10.47
CA ASP A 64 -12.93 10.70 10.91
C ASP A 64 -12.09 10.48 12.18
N GLN A 65 -12.32 9.37 12.88
CA GLN A 65 -11.58 8.94 14.07
C GLN A 65 -10.58 7.80 13.77
N ILE A 66 -10.61 7.24 12.55
CA ILE A 66 -9.61 6.24 12.16
C ILE A 66 -8.24 6.90 12.08
N LYS A 67 -7.26 6.31 12.78
CA LYS A 67 -5.86 6.68 12.67
C LYS A 67 -5.01 5.43 12.58
N VAL A 68 -4.15 5.37 11.57
CA VAL A 68 -3.40 4.18 11.19
C VAL A 68 -1.92 4.40 11.41
N GLY A 69 -1.30 3.55 12.20
CA GLY A 69 0.15 3.45 12.35
C GLY A 69 0.73 2.44 11.34
N VAL A 70 1.92 2.72 10.83
CA VAL A 70 2.63 1.80 9.94
C VAL A 70 4.11 1.79 10.29
N LEU A 71 4.67 0.62 10.56
CA LEU A 71 6.10 0.43 10.78
C LEU A 71 6.75 -0.11 9.51
N HIS A 72 7.82 0.54 9.06
CA HIS A 72 8.58 0.18 7.88
C HIS A 72 10.06 -0.06 8.19
N LEU A 73 10.67 -1.05 7.53
CA LEU A 73 12.11 -1.38 7.62
C LEU A 73 13.02 -0.27 7.07
N SER A 74 12.57 0.43 6.05
CA SER A 74 13.30 1.51 5.39
C SER A 74 12.36 2.65 5.03
N ASP A 75 12.86 3.66 4.32
CA ASP A 75 12.01 4.74 3.83
C ASP A 75 11.31 4.31 2.52
N PRO A 76 9.97 4.35 2.44
CA PRO A 76 9.26 4.07 1.21
C PRO A 76 9.57 5.09 0.09
N ALA A 77 10.13 6.26 0.41
CA ALA A 77 10.59 7.24 -0.57
C ALA A 77 11.74 6.74 -1.46
N ASP A 78 12.39 5.64 -1.11
CA ASP A 78 13.37 4.96 -1.98
C ASP A 78 12.76 4.48 -3.31
N GLY A 79 11.43 4.41 -3.39
CA GLY A 79 10.69 4.21 -4.64
C GLY A 79 10.74 2.79 -5.21
N SER A 80 11.30 1.83 -4.46
CA SER A 80 11.39 0.42 -4.88
C SER A 80 11.56 -0.52 -3.69
N GLY A 81 11.39 -1.81 -3.94
CA GLY A 81 11.67 -2.86 -2.96
C GLY A 81 10.51 -3.14 -2.00
N TYR A 82 10.83 -3.87 -0.93
CA TYR A 82 9.89 -4.45 0.01
C TYR A 82 9.02 -3.38 0.71
N THR A 83 9.67 -2.42 1.37
CA THR A 83 8.98 -1.33 2.08
C THR A 83 8.10 -0.49 1.16
N TYR A 84 8.62 -0.13 -0.01
CA TYR A 84 7.84 0.62 -1.01
C TYR A 84 6.57 -0.13 -1.43
N THR A 85 6.67 -1.44 -1.68
CA THR A 85 5.53 -2.27 -2.06
C THR A 85 4.46 -2.31 -0.96
N HIS A 86 4.87 -2.43 0.31
CA HIS A 86 3.94 -2.37 1.43
C HIS A 86 3.28 -0.99 1.55
N ASP A 87 4.06 0.09 1.38
CA ASP A 87 3.51 1.45 1.46
C ASP A 87 2.54 1.76 0.31
N LEU A 88 2.72 1.18 -0.89
CA LEU A 88 1.71 1.25 -1.94
C LEU A 88 0.37 0.66 -1.51
N GLY A 89 0.39 -0.42 -0.73
CA GLY A 89 -0.83 -1.00 -0.13
C GLY A 89 -1.50 -0.02 0.85
N ILE A 90 -0.71 0.63 1.69
CA ILE A 90 -1.20 1.67 2.62
C ILE A 90 -1.79 2.87 1.86
N GLN A 91 -1.12 3.34 0.82
CA GLN A 91 -1.64 4.42 -0.04
C GLN A 91 -2.95 4.02 -0.72
N GLY A 92 -3.05 2.79 -1.23
CA GLY A 92 -4.28 2.25 -1.81
C GLY A 92 -5.43 2.20 -0.79
N MET A 93 -5.17 1.71 0.41
CA MET A 93 -6.13 1.73 1.52
C MET A 93 -6.57 3.16 1.85
N GLN A 94 -5.63 4.08 2.00
CA GLN A 94 -5.89 5.49 2.29
C GLN A 94 -6.80 6.12 1.25
N GLN A 95 -6.52 5.91 -0.04
CA GLN A 95 -7.32 6.42 -1.14
C GLN A 95 -8.74 5.81 -1.16
N ASN A 96 -8.83 4.49 -1.03
CA ASN A 96 -10.12 3.78 -1.09
C ASN A 96 -11.04 4.15 0.07
N LEU A 97 -10.49 4.37 1.26
CA LEU A 97 -11.23 4.80 2.42
C LEU A 97 -11.40 6.32 2.48
N GLY A 98 -10.68 7.07 1.66
CA GLY A 98 -10.67 8.55 1.67
C GLY A 98 -10.16 9.10 3.00
N LEU A 99 -9.09 8.52 3.55
CA LEU A 99 -8.42 9.01 4.75
C LEU A 99 -7.47 10.16 4.40
N SER A 100 -7.33 11.12 5.30
CA SER A 100 -6.37 12.22 5.14
C SER A 100 -4.93 11.76 5.44
N ASN A 101 -3.95 12.58 5.08
CA ASN A 101 -2.54 12.26 5.38
C ASN A 101 -2.25 12.25 6.88
N GLU A 102 -2.95 13.07 7.65
CA GLU A 102 -2.81 13.16 9.12
C GLU A 102 -3.34 11.92 9.85
N GLN A 103 -4.13 11.11 9.15
CA GLN A 103 -4.64 9.84 9.67
C GLN A 103 -3.67 8.67 9.45
N ILE A 104 -2.57 8.87 8.72
CA ILE A 104 -1.58 7.82 8.45
C ILE A 104 -0.23 8.21 9.06
N ILE A 105 0.13 7.53 10.14
CA ILE A 105 1.40 7.74 10.86
C ILE A 105 2.41 6.69 10.40
N ARG A 106 3.51 7.11 9.79
CA ARG A 106 4.58 6.23 9.32
C ARG A 106 5.79 6.30 10.24
N LYS A 107 6.24 5.15 10.70
CA LYS A 107 7.51 4.97 11.42
C LYS A 107 8.47 4.24 10.47
N ASN A 108 9.35 4.99 9.84
CA ASN A 108 10.31 4.46 8.87
C ASN A 108 11.64 4.10 9.55
N ASN A 109 12.41 3.20 8.92
CA ASN A 109 13.74 2.78 9.38
C ASN A 109 13.72 2.14 10.78
N VAL A 110 12.66 1.40 11.10
CA VAL A 110 12.57 0.63 12.35
C VAL A 110 13.35 -0.67 12.17
N ASP A 111 14.35 -0.92 13.02
CA ASP A 111 15.15 -2.14 12.98
C ASP A 111 14.32 -3.32 13.51
N ASP A 112 14.03 -4.30 12.67
CA ASP A 112 13.24 -5.47 13.03
C ASP A 112 14.02 -6.56 13.77
N SER A 113 15.33 -6.37 13.92
CA SER A 113 16.18 -7.19 14.79
C SER A 113 16.25 -6.63 16.22
N ASP A 114 15.76 -5.41 16.44
CA ASP A 114 15.67 -4.75 17.75
C ASP A 114 14.22 -4.72 18.24
N GLU A 115 13.89 -5.68 19.11
CA GLU A 115 12.54 -5.78 19.70
C GLU A 115 12.15 -4.52 20.50
N ALA A 116 13.12 -3.90 21.19
CA ALA A 116 12.85 -2.70 21.99
C ALA A 116 12.53 -1.51 21.08
N ALA A 117 13.27 -1.33 19.97
CA ALA A 117 12.99 -0.30 18.98
C ALA A 117 11.62 -0.51 18.33
N THR A 118 11.26 -1.76 18.02
CA THR A 118 9.95 -2.10 17.47
C THR A 118 8.82 -1.75 18.47
N LYS A 119 8.93 -2.16 19.72
CA LYS A 119 7.95 -1.83 20.78
C LYS A 119 7.81 -0.32 20.99
N GLN A 120 8.94 0.40 20.96
CA GLN A 120 8.92 1.86 21.05
C GLN A 120 8.15 2.48 19.89
N ALA A 121 8.40 2.05 18.65
CA ALA A 121 7.71 2.58 17.49
C ALA A 121 6.20 2.28 17.51
N ILE A 122 5.78 1.11 18.00
CA ILE A 122 4.37 0.78 18.23
C ILE A 122 3.78 1.70 19.30
N GLN A 123 4.47 1.88 20.44
CA GLN A 123 4.02 2.77 21.52
C GLN A 123 3.83 4.20 21.03
N GLU A 124 4.76 4.72 20.23
CA GLU A 124 4.62 6.04 19.64
C GLU A 124 3.39 6.17 18.74
N CYS A 125 3.05 5.13 17.96
CA CYS A 125 1.80 5.11 17.19
C CYS A 125 0.57 5.14 18.09
N ILE A 126 0.58 4.39 19.20
CA ILE A 126 -0.50 4.37 20.20
C ILE A 126 -0.66 5.74 20.85
N ASP A 127 0.45 6.36 21.28
CA ASP A 127 0.47 7.67 21.91
C ASP A 127 -0.02 8.78 20.96
N GLU A 128 0.18 8.60 19.66
CA GLU A 128 -0.38 9.47 18.62
C GLU A 128 -1.88 9.19 18.33
N GLY A 129 -2.47 8.20 18.99
CA GLY A 129 -3.90 7.86 18.89
C GLY A 129 -4.23 6.93 17.72
N CYS A 130 -3.26 6.17 17.21
CA CYS A 130 -3.56 5.13 16.23
C CYS A 130 -4.43 4.04 16.87
N ASN A 131 -5.45 3.62 16.14
CA ASN A 131 -6.37 2.55 16.54
C ASN A 131 -6.29 1.34 15.59
N ILE A 132 -5.37 1.37 14.63
CA ILE A 132 -4.94 0.24 13.79
C ILE A 132 -3.46 0.44 13.54
N ILE A 133 -2.63 -0.61 13.71
CA ILE A 133 -1.19 -0.54 13.46
C ILE A 133 -0.76 -1.71 12.56
N PHE A 134 -0.12 -1.39 11.44
CA PHE A 134 0.47 -2.37 10.52
C PHE A 134 1.97 -2.46 10.77
N THR A 135 2.44 -3.66 11.11
CA THR A 135 3.85 -3.98 11.27
C THR A 135 4.32 -4.82 10.09
N THR A 136 5.09 -4.23 9.18
CA THR A 136 5.32 -4.78 7.83
C THR A 136 6.56 -5.67 7.72
N SER A 137 7.07 -6.25 8.82
CA SER A 137 8.17 -7.22 8.79
C SER A 137 7.91 -8.42 9.68
N TRP A 138 8.48 -9.56 9.29
CA TRP A 138 8.48 -10.77 10.10
C TRP A 138 9.18 -10.55 11.47
N GLY A 139 10.27 -9.78 11.50
CA GLY A 139 11.01 -9.50 12.72
C GLY A 139 10.21 -8.71 13.76
N TYR A 140 9.15 -8.00 13.36
CA TYR A 140 8.27 -7.29 14.28
C TYR A 140 7.27 -8.19 15.04
N MET A 141 7.15 -9.47 14.66
CA MET A 141 6.06 -10.34 15.11
C MET A 141 5.96 -10.45 16.63
N GLN A 142 7.08 -10.69 17.34
CA GLN A 142 7.05 -10.87 18.80
C GLN A 142 6.68 -9.56 19.51
N ALA A 143 7.31 -8.46 19.12
CA ALA A 143 6.99 -7.14 19.67
C ALA A 143 5.53 -6.76 19.45
N THR A 144 5.00 -7.07 18.26
CA THR A 144 3.59 -6.82 17.92
C THR A 144 2.66 -7.64 18.80
N ALA A 145 2.94 -8.93 19.02
CA ALA A 145 2.14 -9.79 19.88
C ALA A 145 2.12 -9.27 21.33
N ASP A 146 3.29 -8.94 21.87
CA ASP A 146 3.40 -8.41 23.24
C ASP A 146 2.66 -7.07 23.43
N MET A 147 2.73 -6.20 22.43
CA MET A 147 2.02 -4.91 22.47
C MET A 147 0.51 -5.08 22.32
N ALA A 148 0.06 -6.02 21.47
CA ALA A 148 -1.36 -6.31 21.34
C ALA A 148 -1.97 -6.88 22.63
N GLU A 149 -1.22 -7.65 23.42
CA GLU A 149 -1.68 -8.09 24.74
C GLU A 149 -1.83 -6.93 25.74
N GLN A 150 -0.98 -5.90 25.62
CA GLN A 150 -1.01 -4.73 26.51
C GLN A 150 -2.07 -3.71 26.10
N TYR A 151 -2.37 -3.63 24.80
CA TYR A 151 -3.28 -2.64 24.20
C TYR A 151 -4.35 -3.33 23.33
N PRO A 152 -5.27 -4.09 23.95
CA PRO A 152 -6.24 -4.91 23.21
C PRO A 152 -7.30 -4.10 22.45
N ASP A 153 -7.35 -2.80 22.65
CA ASP A 153 -8.29 -1.88 21.99
C ASP A 153 -7.69 -1.21 20.73
N VAL A 154 -6.44 -1.56 20.37
CA VAL A 154 -5.72 -1.02 19.19
C VAL A 154 -5.62 -2.05 18.09
#